data_a2dbe7e5955a4901b729169785e1ac31
#
_entry.id   a2dbe7e5955a4901b729169785e1ac31
#
_cell.length_a   1.000
_cell.length_b   1.000
_cell.length_c   1.000
_cell.angle_alpha   90.00
_cell.angle_beta   90.00
_cell.angle_gamma   90.00
#
_symmetry.space_group_name_H-M   'P 1'
#
loop_
_entity.id
_entity.type
_entity.pdbx_description
1 polymer ?
#
loop_
_entity_poly.entity_id
_entity_poly.type
_entity_poly.pdbx_seq_one_letter_code
_entity_poly.pdbx_strand_id
1 'polypeptide(L)'
;MLTCAGLMQAQHKPNVVIIFTDDQGYQDLGCYGSPLIQTPAIDGMAREGLKLTDFYVSASVSSASRAGLLTGRLNTRNGVKGVFFPESEGMSSEEITLAEALKEQGYATGCFGKWHLGDLKGHLPTDQGFDKYFGIPYSNDMYIGPSQKFASNAVFREGYTLSEAKADQDFVRNAPNRATIKKRLNSVSPLFEGDEIIEYPCDQSTTTRRYFDKAIEFVGQNKEKPFFVYITPSMPHIPLFASEQFR
;
A
#
# COMPACT_ATOMS: atom_id res chain seq x y z
N MET A 1 14.13 -35.84 -44.16
CA MET A 1 14.37 -34.84 -43.08
C MET A 1 13.04 -34.49 -42.45
N LEU A 2 12.75 -35.05 -41.28
CA LEU A 2 11.57 -34.66 -40.50
C LEU A 2 11.98 -33.47 -39.62
N THR A 3 11.42 -32.30 -39.89
CA THR A 3 11.54 -31.13 -39.03
C THR A 3 10.55 -31.31 -37.87
N CYS A 4 11.06 -31.68 -36.70
CA CYS A 4 10.33 -31.53 -35.45
C CYS A 4 10.16 -30.04 -35.15
N ALA A 5 9.05 -29.45 -35.59
CA ALA A 5 8.57 -28.18 -35.03
C ALA A 5 8.06 -28.47 -33.65
N GLY A 6 8.91 -28.35 -32.65
CA GLY A 6 8.49 -28.35 -31.25
C GLY A 6 7.55 -27.16 -31.03
N LEU A 7 6.28 -27.43 -30.75
CA LEU A 7 5.35 -26.46 -30.24
C LEU A 7 5.93 -25.98 -28.92
N MET A 8 6.58 -24.80 -28.93
CA MET A 8 6.85 -24.07 -27.70
C MET A 8 5.49 -23.67 -27.11
N GLN A 9 5.02 -24.49 -26.18
CA GLN A 9 3.85 -24.12 -25.36
C GLN A 9 4.25 -22.86 -24.61
N ALA A 10 3.62 -21.73 -24.92
CA ALA A 10 3.86 -20.48 -24.24
C ALA A 10 3.60 -20.74 -22.74
N GLN A 11 4.65 -20.66 -21.95
CA GLN A 11 4.58 -20.87 -20.51
C GLN A 11 3.63 -19.80 -19.93
N HIS A 12 2.47 -20.24 -19.41
CA HIS A 12 1.47 -19.32 -18.88
C HIS A 12 2.07 -18.61 -17.66
N LYS A 13 2.27 -17.31 -17.75
CA LYS A 13 2.80 -16.50 -16.65
C LYS A 13 1.77 -16.49 -15.51
N PRO A 14 2.15 -16.83 -14.27
CA PRO A 14 1.21 -16.84 -13.15
C PRO A 14 0.80 -15.42 -12.78
N ASN A 15 -0.42 -15.24 -12.30
CA ASN A 15 -0.81 -14.03 -11.61
C ASN A 15 -0.14 -13.97 -10.22
N VAL A 16 0.20 -12.76 -9.78
CA VAL A 16 0.85 -12.55 -8.49
C VAL A 16 -0.01 -11.60 -7.64
N VAL A 17 -0.38 -12.03 -6.46
CA VAL A 17 -1.11 -11.21 -5.47
C VAL A 17 -0.32 -11.26 -4.16
N ILE A 18 0.08 -10.08 -3.68
CA ILE A 18 0.70 -9.92 -2.36
C ILE A 18 -0.27 -9.14 -1.48
N ILE A 19 -0.69 -9.74 -0.38
CA ILE A 19 -1.43 -9.06 0.69
C ILE A 19 -0.46 -8.85 1.83
N PHE A 20 -0.10 -7.57 2.09
CA PHE A 20 0.90 -7.20 3.08
C PHE A 20 0.27 -6.31 4.15
N THR A 21 -0.15 -6.92 5.24
CA THR A 21 -0.77 -6.26 6.40
C THR A 21 0.23 -5.39 7.16
N ASP A 22 -0.26 -4.53 8.05
CA ASP A 22 0.55 -3.57 8.80
C ASP A 22 0.51 -3.90 10.29
N ASP A 23 1.68 -4.18 10.89
CA ASP A 23 1.87 -4.54 12.30
C ASP A 23 1.08 -5.79 12.77
N GLN A 24 0.83 -6.74 11.87
CA GLN A 24 0.17 -8.00 12.23
C GLN A 24 1.17 -9.02 12.76
N GLY A 25 0.93 -9.50 13.98
CA GLY A 25 1.73 -10.56 14.59
C GLY A 25 1.32 -11.97 14.16
N TYR A 26 2.17 -12.96 14.42
CA TYR A 26 1.86 -14.37 14.15
C TYR A 26 0.57 -14.83 14.83
N GLN A 27 0.38 -14.53 16.11
CA GLN A 27 -0.81 -14.93 16.86
C GLN A 27 -2.07 -14.11 16.55
N ASP A 28 -2.03 -13.23 15.59
CA ASP A 28 -3.22 -12.53 15.10
C ASP A 28 -3.99 -13.32 14.02
N LEU A 29 -3.51 -14.53 13.70
CA LEU A 29 -4.14 -15.42 12.72
C LEU A 29 -4.47 -16.80 13.34
N GLY A 30 -5.66 -17.33 13.01
CA GLY A 30 -6.10 -18.64 13.50
C GLY A 30 -5.15 -19.77 13.11
N CYS A 31 -4.65 -19.79 11.87
CA CYS A 31 -3.69 -20.78 11.38
C CYS A 31 -2.34 -20.77 12.10
N TYR A 32 -2.01 -19.68 12.81
CA TYR A 32 -0.84 -19.57 13.67
C TYR A 32 -1.16 -19.68 15.17
N GLY A 33 -2.39 -20.06 15.51
CA GLY A 33 -2.79 -20.39 16.88
C GLY A 33 -3.36 -19.22 17.68
N SER A 34 -3.99 -18.24 17.01
CA SER A 34 -4.73 -17.19 17.71
C SER A 34 -5.85 -17.81 18.57
N PRO A 35 -5.88 -17.52 19.88
CA PRO A 35 -6.94 -18.00 20.73
C PRO A 35 -8.23 -17.17 20.65
N LEU A 36 -8.16 -15.95 20.15
CA LEU A 36 -9.25 -14.96 20.18
C LEU A 36 -9.70 -14.51 18.80
N ILE A 37 -8.77 -14.43 17.84
CA ILE A 37 -9.03 -13.88 16.51
C ILE A 37 -9.35 -15.01 15.54
N GLN A 38 -10.47 -14.91 14.86
CA GLN A 38 -10.90 -15.87 13.85
C GLN A 38 -10.61 -15.33 12.46
N THR A 39 -9.85 -16.09 11.66
CA THR A 39 -9.45 -15.72 10.30
C THR A 39 -9.76 -16.83 9.29
N PRO A 40 -11.04 -17.24 9.15
CA PRO A 40 -11.40 -18.46 8.42
C PRO A 40 -10.96 -18.47 6.96
N ALA A 41 -10.97 -17.33 6.28
CA ALA A 41 -10.51 -17.22 4.90
C ALA A 41 -8.99 -17.39 4.78
N ILE A 42 -8.21 -16.74 5.65
CA ILE A 42 -6.74 -16.88 5.67
C ILE A 42 -6.35 -18.29 6.12
N ASP A 43 -7.05 -18.84 7.11
CA ASP A 43 -6.85 -20.22 7.56
C ASP A 43 -7.15 -21.24 6.44
N GLY A 44 -8.13 -20.93 5.56
CA GLY A 44 -8.41 -21.68 4.34
C GLY A 44 -7.21 -21.67 3.40
N MET A 45 -6.67 -20.50 3.10
CA MET A 45 -5.48 -20.36 2.26
C MET A 45 -4.29 -21.13 2.83
N ALA A 46 -4.08 -21.11 4.15
CA ALA A 46 -3.00 -21.83 4.80
C ALA A 46 -3.16 -23.36 4.69
N ARG A 47 -4.39 -23.88 4.63
CA ARG A 47 -4.65 -25.32 4.41
C ARG A 47 -4.44 -25.78 2.96
N GLU A 48 -4.70 -24.88 2.01
CA GLU A 48 -4.62 -25.18 0.58
C GLU A 48 -3.23 -24.86 0.00
N GLY A 49 -2.44 -24.06 0.69
CA GLY A 49 -1.13 -23.58 0.25
C GLY A 49 0.00 -23.97 1.20
N LEU A 50 1.01 -23.11 1.27
CA LEU A 50 2.18 -23.27 2.12
C LEU A 50 2.14 -22.28 3.29
N LYS A 51 2.21 -22.81 4.51
CA LYS A 51 2.36 -22.00 5.73
C LYS A 51 3.84 -21.91 6.11
N LEU A 52 4.39 -20.68 6.13
CA LEU A 52 5.76 -20.41 6.51
C LEU A 52 5.83 -20.12 8.02
N THR A 53 6.62 -20.91 8.77
CA THR A 53 6.73 -20.77 10.24
C THR A 53 7.90 -19.87 10.66
N ASP A 54 8.84 -19.61 9.75
CA ASP A 54 10.07 -18.86 10.00
C ASP A 54 10.30 -17.82 8.89
N PHE A 55 9.28 -17.07 8.55
CA PHE A 55 9.34 -15.96 7.60
C PHE A 55 9.52 -14.63 8.34
N TYR A 56 10.52 -13.85 7.95
CA TYR A 56 10.85 -12.58 8.59
C TYR A 56 10.88 -11.45 7.56
N VAL A 57 10.34 -10.30 7.93
CA VAL A 57 10.50 -9.07 7.17
C VAL A 57 11.91 -8.49 7.38
N SER A 58 12.39 -7.68 6.42
CA SER A 58 13.75 -7.12 6.46
C SER A 58 13.97 -6.08 7.55
N ALA A 59 12.91 -5.50 8.10
CA ALA A 59 12.96 -4.50 9.16
C ALA A 59 11.64 -4.46 9.93
N SER A 60 11.69 -3.99 11.17
CA SER A 60 10.51 -3.84 12.06
C SER A 60 9.66 -2.60 11.80
N VAL A 61 10.12 -1.67 10.95
CA VAL A 61 9.41 -0.43 10.63
C VAL A 61 8.92 -0.43 9.18
N SER A 62 7.76 0.19 8.98
CA SER A 62 6.94 0.07 7.79
C SER A 62 7.68 0.41 6.49
N SER A 63 8.31 1.60 6.38
CA SER A 63 8.99 2.00 5.13
C SER A 63 10.14 1.07 4.76
N ALA A 64 11.00 0.73 5.73
CA ALA A 64 12.14 -0.15 5.51
C ALA A 64 11.72 -1.58 5.14
N SER A 65 10.68 -2.11 5.79
CA SER A 65 10.10 -3.42 5.48
C SER A 65 9.50 -3.47 4.07
N ARG A 66 8.71 -2.45 3.71
CA ARG A 66 8.07 -2.33 2.38
C ARG A 66 9.10 -2.18 1.26
N ALA A 67 10.12 -1.34 1.48
CA ALA A 67 11.24 -1.19 0.55
C ALA A 67 11.97 -2.52 0.35
N GLY A 68 12.25 -3.27 1.43
CA GLY A 68 12.89 -4.57 1.35
C GLY A 68 12.08 -5.60 0.55
N LEU A 69 10.75 -5.64 0.77
CA LEU A 69 9.84 -6.52 0.02
C LEU A 69 9.83 -6.17 -1.47
N LEU A 70 9.64 -4.90 -1.80
CA LEU A 70 9.45 -4.47 -3.19
C LEU A 70 10.76 -4.49 -4.01
N THR A 71 11.93 -4.30 -3.37
CA THR A 71 13.21 -4.31 -4.08
C THR A 71 13.94 -5.66 -4.01
N GLY A 72 13.48 -6.60 -3.17
CA GLY A 72 14.22 -7.84 -2.89
C GLY A 72 15.58 -7.61 -2.23
N ARG A 73 15.85 -6.39 -1.70
CA ARG A 73 17.12 -6.00 -1.09
C ARG A 73 16.93 -5.68 0.39
N LEU A 74 17.90 -6.04 1.22
CA LEU A 74 17.87 -5.61 2.61
C LEU A 74 17.80 -4.09 2.68
N ASN A 75 17.00 -3.58 3.61
CA ASN A 75 16.75 -2.14 3.81
C ASN A 75 18.02 -1.32 4.04
N THR A 76 19.06 -1.91 4.60
CA THR A 76 20.39 -1.29 4.75
C THR A 76 21.11 -1.09 3.42
N ARG A 77 20.76 -1.83 2.37
CA ARG A 77 21.35 -1.75 1.03
C ARG A 77 20.54 -0.88 0.09
N ASN A 78 19.22 -0.79 0.25
CA ASN A 78 18.36 0.11 -0.55
C ASN A 78 18.24 1.51 0.07
N GLY A 79 18.99 1.80 1.14
CA GLY A 79 19.06 3.12 1.76
C GLY A 79 17.91 3.48 2.70
N VAL A 80 16.83 2.68 2.76
CA VAL A 80 15.66 2.96 3.60
C VAL A 80 15.88 2.40 5.00
N LYS A 81 16.33 3.26 5.93
CA LYS A 81 16.73 2.86 7.28
C LYS A 81 15.67 3.07 8.36
N GLY A 82 14.62 3.82 8.06
CA GLY A 82 13.59 4.23 9.03
C GLY A 82 12.25 4.48 8.38
N VAL A 83 11.41 5.23 9.08
CA VAL A 83 10.06 5.60 8.65
C VAL A 83 10.11 6.91 7.89
N PHE A 84 9.52 6.95 6.72
CA PHE A 84 9.27 8.20 5.99
C PHE A 84 8.06 8.94 6.56
N PHE A 85 8.05 10.24 6.37
CA PHE A 85 6.94 11.12 6.73
C PHE A 85 6.53 11.95 5.52
N PRO A 86 5.34 12.58 5.52
CA PRO A 86 4.95 13.48 4.45
C PRO A 86 6.05 14.48 4.10
N GLU A 87 6.28 14.71 2.80
CA GLU A 87 7.37 15.52 2.23
C GLU A 87 8.79 14.92 2.37
N SER A 88 8.93 13.68 2.78
CA SER A 88 10.23 13.00 2.67
C SER A 88 10.53 12.63 1.23
N GLU A 89 11.81 12.58 0.86
CA GLU A 89 12.24 12.14 -0.48
C GLU A 89 11.76 10.72 -0.82
N GLY A 90 11.62 9.86 0.18
CA GLY A 90 11.16 8.48 -0.05
C GLY A 90 12.26 7.52 -0.46
N MET A 91 11.86 6.35 -0.98
CA MET A 91 12.76 5.37 -1.56
C MET A 91 13.35 5.90 -2.86
N SER A 92 14.65 5.67 -3.08
CA SER A 92 15.31 6.13 -4.32
C SER A 92 14.59 5.59 -5.57
N SER A 93 14.39 6.46 -6.55
CA SER A 93 13.85 6.08 -7.86
C SER A 93 14.82 5.24 -8.72
N GLU A 94 16.06 5.07 -8.27
CA GLU A 94 17.03 4.15 -8.89
C GLU A 94 16.86 2.69 -8.43
N GLU A 95 16.09 2.46 -7.36
CA GLU A 95 15.78 1.11 -6.92
C GLU A 95 14.72 0.50 -7.84
N ILE A 96 15.02 -0.65 -8.42
CA ILE A 96 14.08 -1.40 -9.24
C ILE A 96 13.12 -2.16 -8.32
N THR A 97 11.84 -1.88 -8.45
CA THR A 97 10.79 -2.54 -7.69
C THR A 97 10.31 -3.83 -8.38
N LEU A 98 9.69 -4.70 -7.59
CA LEU A 98 9.00 -5.89 -8.12
C LEU A 98 7.93 -5.51 -9.16
N ALA A 99 7.26 -4.35 -8.98
CA ALA A 99 6.26 -3.85 -9.92
C ALA A 99 6.90 -3.50 -11.27
N GLU A 100 8.03 -2.77 -11.29
CA GLU A 100 8.78 -2.44 -12.51
C GLU A 100 9.28 -3.70 -13.21
N ALA A 101 9.90 -4.61 -12.47
CA ALA A 101 10.42 -5.86 -13.03
C ALA A 101 9.30 -6.72 -13.66
N LEU A 102 8.14 -6.81 -13.03
CA LEU A 102 6.99 -7.55 -13.57
C LEU A 102 6.34 -6.81 -14.74
N LYS A 103 6.27 -5.47 -14.68
CA LYS A 103 5.76 -4.65 -15.79
C LYS A 103 6.58 -4.82 -17.07
N GLU A 104 7.91 -4.89 -16.97
CA GLU A 104 8.79 -5.22 -18.10
C GLU A 104 8.49 -6.61 -18.69
N GLN A 105 7.95 -7.51 -17.89
CA GLN A 105 7.49 -8.83 -18.34
C GLN A 105 6.04 -8.83 -18.86
N GLY A 106 5.40 -7.67 -18.99
CA GLY A 106 4.05 -7.52 -19.54
C GLY A 106 2.92 -7.73 -18.54
N TYR A 107 3.21 -7.69 -17.24
CA TYR A 107 2.19 -7.70 -16.22
C TYR A 107 1.46 -6.36 -16.13
N ALA A 108 0.15 -6.40 -15.90
CA ALA A 108 -0.58 -5.25 -15.36
C ALA A 108 -0.28 -5.14 -13.85
N THR A 109 -0.03 -3.93 -13.34
CA THR A 109 0.44 -3.73 -11.97
C THR A 109 -0.48 -2.79 -11.19
N GLY A 110 -0.92 -3.19 -10.00
CA GLY A 110 -1.81 -2.40 -9.15
C GLY A 110 -1.40 -2.39 -7.69
N CYS A 111 -1.39 -1.20 -7.07
CA CYS A 111 -1.13 -0.98 -5.65
C CYS A 111 -2.38 -0.45 -4.96
N PHE A 112 -2.85 -1.14 -3.90
CA PHE A 112 -4.09 -0.81 -3.20
C PHE A 112 -3.86 -0.80 -1.69
N GLY A 113 -3.78 0.40 -1.10
CA GLY A 113 -3.58 0.59 0.33
C GLY A 113 -2.43 1.53 0.69
N LYS A 114 -1.79 1.26 1.82
CA LYS A 114 -0.69 2.05 2.37
C LYS A 114 0.59 1.88 1.54
N TRP A 115 1.15 2.99 1.05
CA TRP A 115 2.41 2.99 0.31
C TRP A 115 3.64 3.10 1.21
N HIS A 116 3.77 4.19 1.90
CA HIS A 116 4.82 4.52 2.90
C HIS A 116 6.26 4.57 2.36
N LEU A 117 6.44 4.83 1.06
CA LEU A 117 7.76 4.92 0.43
C LEU A 117 8.05 6.26 -0.26
N GLY A 118 7.25 7.28 0.02
CA GLY A 118 7.39 8.65 -0.49
C GLY A 118 6.10 9.14 -1.16
N ASP A 119 5.87 10.46 -1.11
CA ASP A 119 4.69 11.11 -1.68
C ASP A 119 5.03 12.27 -2.62
N LEU A 120 6.32 12.55 -2.78
CA LEU A 120 6.78 13.52 -3.75
C LEU A 120 6.78 12.91 -5.16
N LYS A 121 6.73 13.77 -6.16
CA LYS A 121 6.85 13.36 -7.56
C LYS A 121 8.12 12.52 -7.78
N GLY A 122 7.99 11.40 -8.45
CA GLY A 122 9.06 10.42 -8.65
C GLY A 122 9.10 9.31 -7.58
N HIS A 123 8.28 9.39 -6.53
CA HIS A 123 8.28 8.43 -5.43
C HIS A 123 6.90 7.81 -5.13
N LEU A 124 5.85 8.22 -5.85
CA LEU A 124 4.52 7.62 -5.75
C LEU A 124 4.51 6.21 -6.35
N PRO A 125 3.55 5.35 -5.98
CA PRO A 125 3.43 4.02 -6.59
C PRO A 125 3.42 4.03 -8.11
N THR A 126 2.77 5.03 -8.71
CA THR A 126 2.70 5.21 -10.18
C THR A 126 4.05 5.55 -10.81
N ASP A 127 4.95 6.17 -10.05
CA ASP A 127 6.33 6.43 -10.47
C ASP A 127 7.25 5.21 -10.26
N GLN A 128 6.82 4.24 -9.45
CA GLN A 128 7.58 3.05 -9.03
C GLN A 128 7.01 1.75 -9.64
N GLY A 129 6.50 1.83 -10.87
CA GLY A 129 6.12 0.69 -11.68
C GLY A 129 4.66 0.24 -11.60
N PHE A 130 3.82 0.84 -10.76
CA PHE A 130 2.40 0.50 -10.71
C PHE A 130 1.58 1.28 -11.74
N ASP A 131 0.72 0.59 -12.51
CA ASP A 131 -0.21 1.21 -13.46
C ASP A 131 -1.38 1.89 -12.76
N LYS A 132 -1.77 1.38 -11.58
CA LYS A 132 -2.87 1.89 -10.75
C LYS A 132 -2.46 1.98 -9.30
N TYR A 133 -2.88 3.08 -8.67
CA TYR A 133 -2.76 3.27 -7.24
C TYR A 133 -4.08 3.79 -6.65
N PHE A 134 -4.49 3.19 -5.53
CA PHE A 134 -5.58 3.67 -4.70
C PHE A 134 -5.24 3.40 -3.24
N GLY A 135 -5.04 4.44 -2.43
CA GLY A 135 -4.62 4.22 -1.05
C GLY A 135 -4.17 5.48 -0.32
N ILE A 136 -3.52 5.28 0.83
CA ILE A 136 -2.90 6.34 1.61
C ILE A 136 -1.39 6.35 1.39
N PRO A 137 -0.77 7.54 1.17
CA PRO A 137 0.65 7.63 0.82
C PRO A 137 1.57 7.29 1.99
N TYR A 138 1.08 7.40 3.22
CA TYR A 138 1.81 7.13 4.45
C TYR A 138 1.03 6.22 5.42
N SER A 139 1.38 6.25 6.71
CA SER A 139 0.66 5.52 7.74
C SER A 139 -0.67 6.21 8.09
N ASN A 140 -1.62 5.42 8.53
CA ASN A 140 -2.97 5.88 8.91
C ASN A 140 -2.99 6.85 10.12
N ASP A 141 -1.93 6.89 10.92
CA ASP A 141 -1.73 7.85 12.02
C ASP A 141 -1.06 9.16 11.58
N MET A 142 -0.81 9.32 10.28
CA MET A 142 -0.16 10.50 9.71
C MET A 142 -1.18 11.51 9.16
N TYR A 143 -0.70 12.47 8.42
CA TYR A 143 -1.38 13.71 8.02
C TYR A 143 -1.10 14.02 6.54
N ILE A 144 -1.77 15.04 6.02
CA ILE A 144 -1.60 15.54 4.67
C ILE A 144 -0.22 16.16 4.45
N GLY A 145 0.39 15.92 3.29
CA GLY A 145 1.64 16.59 2.87
C GLY A 145 1.36 17.93 2.18
N PRO A 146 2.22 18.95 2.43
CA PRO A 146 2.06 20.28 1.82
C PRO A 146 2.06 20.32 0.29
N SER A 147 2.75 19.40 -0.38
CA SER A 147 2.87 19.35 -1.85
C SER A 147 1.84 18.46 -2.52
N GLN A 148 1.03 17.73 -1.75
CA GLN A 148 0.01 16.83 -2.28
C GLN A 148 -1.11 17.61 -2.99
N LYS A 149 -1.58 17.08 -4.12
CA LYS A 149 -2.57 17.75 -4.96
C LYS A 149 -3.95 17.15 -4.76
N PHE A 150 -4.97 17.99 -4.82
CA PHE A 150 -6.36 17.56 -4.82
C PHE A 150 -6.86 17.36 -6.24
N ALA A 151 -7.56 16.27 -6.49
CA ALA A 151 -8.35 16.07 -7.69
C ALA A 151 -9.47 17.14 -7.75
N SER A 152 -9.88 17.50 -8.96
CA SER A 152 -10.92 18.52 -9.17
C SER A 152 -12.29 18.12 -8.57
N ASN A 153 -12.51 16.83 -8.40
CA ASN A 153 -13.71 16.23 -7.82
C ASN A 153 -13.49 15.65 -6.43
N ALA A 154 -12.45 16.08 -5.73
CA ALA A 154 -12.14 15.59 -4.39
C ALA A 154 -13.31 15.80 -3.40
N VAL A 155 -13.57 14.77 -2.60
CA VAL A 155 -14.60 14.80 -1.57
C VAL A 155 -13.99 15.26 -0.25
N PHE A 156 -14.62 16.25 0.40
CA PHE A 156 -14.24 16.72 1.72
C PHE A 156 -15.25 16.25 2.75
N ARG A 157 -14.76 15.65 3.83
CA ARG A 157 -15.57 15.00 4.87
C ARG A 157 -15.50 15.76 6.20
N GLU A 158 -16.36 15.42 7.15
CA GLU A 158 -16.33 15.94 8.53
C GLU A 158 -16.36 17.48 8.61
N GLY A 159 -17.05 18.13 7.67
CA GLY A 159 -17.14 19.58 7.60
C GLY A 159 -15.96 20.27 6.93
N TYR A 160 -14.97 19.52 6.43
CA TYR A 160 -13.87 20.09 5.64
C TYR A 160 -14.35 20.65 4.31
N THR A 161 -13.67 21.69 3.89
CA THR A 161 -13.71 22.27 2.54
C THR A 161 -12.30 22.25 1.94
N LEU A 162 -12.17 22.53 0.66
CA LEU A 162 -10.84 22.71 0.03
C LEU A 162 -10.02 23.79 0.74
N SER A 163 -10.65 24.86 1.24
CA SER A 163 -9.97 25.93 1.96
C SER A 163 -9.36 25.43 3.28
N GLU A 164 -10.09 24.64 4.03
CA GLU A 164 -9.62 24.07 5.29
C GLU A 164 -8.53 23.03 5.07
N ALA A 165 -8.67 22.19 4.04
CA ALA A 165 -7.65 21.23 3.66
C ALA A 165 -6.33 21.93 3.24
N LYS A 166 -6.40 23.04 2.50
CA LYS A 166 -5.23 23.87 2.18
C LYS A 166 -4.65 24.54 3.41
N ALA A 167 -5.49 24.98 4.36
CA ALA A 167 -5.02 25.53 5.62
C ALA A 167 -4.27 24.48 6.46
N ASP A 168 -4.66 23.20 6.38
CA ASP A 168 -3.90 22.12 7.00
C ASP A 168 -2.56 21.89 6.30
N GLN A 169 -2.50 21.94 4.97
CA GLN A 169 -1.25 21.88 4.22
C GLN A 169 -0.30 23.03 4.61
N ASP A 170 -0.82 24.24 4.74
CA ASP A 170 -0.04 25.40 5.17
C ASP A 170 0.41 25.28 6.64
N PHE A 171 -0.45 24.74 7.49
CA PHE A 171 -0.08 24.44 8.87
C PHE A 171 1.08 23.43 8.95
N VAL A 172 1.02 22.34 8.19
CA VAL A 172 2.10 21.34 8.12
C VAL A 172 3.39 21.94 7.61
N ARG A 173 3.33 22.78 6.57
CA ARG A 173 4.51 23.48 6.00
C ARG A 173 5.21 24.38 7.01
N ASN A 174 4.45 25.05 7.86
CA ASN A 174 4.96 26.05 8.79
C ASN A 174 5.16 25.54 10.23
N ALA A 175 4.79 24.31 10.51
CA ALA A 175 4.90 23.76 11.86
C ALA A 175 6.38 23.56 12.27
N PRO A 176 6.73 23.92 13.51
CA PRO A 176 8.13 23.85 13.98
C PRO A 176 8.65 22.40 14.08
N ASN A 177 7.78 21.44 14.24
CA ASN A 177 8.13 20.02 14.34
C ASN A 177 6.90 19.12 14.20
N ARG A 178 7.15 17.82 13.99
CA ARG A 178 6.10 16.80 13.86
C ARG A 178 5.19 16.65 15.09
N ALA A 179 5.70 16.84 16.28
CA ALA A 179 4.87 16.74 17.48
C ALA A 179 3.76 17.82 17.48
N THR A 180 4.07 19.02 16.98
CA THR A 180 3.07 20.08 16.79
C THR A 180 2.02 19.68 15.75
N ILE A 181 2.44 19.08 14.63
CA ILE A 181 1.51 18.61 13.59
C ILE A 181 0.59 17.51 14.17
N LYS A 182 1.16 16.50 14.83
CA LYS A 182 0.38 15.39 15.41
C LYS A 182 -0.63 15.83 16.46
N LYS A 183 -0.39 16.90 17.19
CA LYS A 183 -1.39 17.46 18.15
C LYS A 183 -2.68 17.93 17.46
N ARG A 184 -2.62 18.35 16.21
CA ARG A 184 -3.76 18.87 15.45
C ARG A 184 -4.29 17.87 14.40
N LEU A 185 -3.39 17.21 13.67
CA LEU A 185 -3.70 16.43 12.48
C LEU A 185 -3.36 14.93 12.61
N ASN A 186 -3.36 14.39 13.83
CA ASN A 186 -3.12 12.96 14.01
C ASN A 186 -4.24 12.13 13.36
N SER A 187 -3.88 11.21 12.49
CA SER A 187 -4.81 10.35 11.75
C SER A 187 -5.74 11.09 10.80
N VAL A 188 -5.37 12.30 10.39
CA VAL A 188 -6.07 13.09 9.37
C VAL A 188 -5.42 12.82 8.01
N SER A 189 -5.59 11.61 7.52
CA SER A 189 -4.93 11.12 6.31
C SER A 189 -5.73 11.42 5.05
N PRO A 190 -5.08 11.76 3.92
CA PRO A 190 -5.72 11.85 2.61
C PRO A 190 -5.85 10.46 1.99
N LEU A 191 -6.85 10.28 1.11
CA LEU A 191 -6.98 9.12 0.24
C LEU A 191 -6.67 9.53 -1.20
N PHE A 192 -5.82 8.75 -1.86
CA PHE A 192 -5.36 8.97 -3.22
C PHE A 192 -6.01 8.01 -4.22
N GLU A 193 -6.18 8.48 -5.44
CA GLU A 193 -6.31 7.67 -6.64
C GLU A 193 -5.31 8.22 -7.68
N GLY A 194 -4.38 7.37 -8.14
CA GLY A 194 -3.24 7.83 -8.90
C GLY A 194 -2.31 8.71 -8.06
N ASP A 195 -2.10 9.94 -8.50
CA ASP A 195 -1.22 10.94 -7.87
C ASP A 195 -1.96 12.10 -7.21
N GLU A 196 -3.29 12.02 -7.10
CA GLU A 196 -4.13 13.07 -6.53
C GLU A 196 -4.98 12.60 -5.36
N ILE A 197 -5.25 13.52 -4.43
CA ILE A 197 -6.18 13.30 -3.31
C ILE A 197 -7.61 13.35 -3.82
N ILE A 198 -8.34 12.24 -3.62
CA ILE A 198 -9.77 12.12 -3.97
C ILE A 198 -10.70 12.28 -2.77
N GLU A 199 -10.19 12.17 -1.55
CA GLU A 199 -10.97 12.30 -0.31
C GLU A 199 -10.10 12.82 0.83
N TYR A 200 -10.61 13.80 1.59
CA TYR A 200 -9.92 14.35 2.75
C TYR A 200 -10.88 14.91 3.81
N PRO A 201 -10.68 14.58 5.11
CA PRO A 201 -9.94 13.40 5.56
C PRO A 201 -10.58 12.12 5.04
N CYS A 202 -9.80 11.04 4.89
CA CYS A 202 -10.38 9.78 4.46
C CYS A 202 -11.13 9.07 5.61
N ASP A 203 -12.24 8.41 5.29
CA ASP A 203 -12.93 7.55 6.24
C ASP A 203 -12.18 6.23 6.41
N GLN A 204 -11.33 6.19 7.43
CA GLN A 204 -10.46 5.03 7.69
C GLN A 204 -11.24 3.76 8.03
N SER A 205 -12.49 3.86 8.52
CA SER A 205 -13.32 2.69 8.81
C SER A 205 -13.71 1.90 7.56
N THR A 206 -13.63 2.52 6.38
CA THR A 206 -13.98 1.93 5.09
C THR A 206 -12.77 1.54 4.23
N THR A 207 -11.57 1.99 4.58
CA THR A 207 -10.39 1.89 3.69
C THR A 207 -10.01 0.46 3.36
N THR A 208 -9.97 -0.44 4.35
CA THR A 208 -9.62 -1.86 4.09
C THR A 208 -10.54 -2.47 3.04
N ARG A 209 -11.86 -2.31 3.18
CA ARG A 209 -12.82 -2.82 2.21
C ARG A 209 -12.59 -2.19 0.83
N ARG A 210 -12.44 -0.87 0.77
CA ARG A 210 -12.26 -0.13 -0.49
C ARG A 210 -10.98 -0.54 -1.22
N TYR A 211 -9.91 -0.87 -0.51
CA TYR A 211 -8.68 -1.39 -1.12
C TYR A 211 -8.93 -2.72 -1.82
N PHE A 212 -9.63 -3.65 -1.16
CA PHE A 212 -9.97 -4.94 -1.77
C PHE A 212 -10.97 -4.79 -2.92
N ASP A 213 -11.99 -3.93 -2.80
CA ASP A 213 -12.96 -3.68 -3.88
C ASP A 213 -12.24 -3.15 -5.14
N LYS A 214 -11.32 -2.18 -4.99
CA LYS A 214 -10.48 -1.66 -6.08
C LYS A 214 -9.52 -2.70 -6.66
N ALA A 215 -8.95 -3.56 -5.83
CA ALA A 215 -8.10 -4.66 -6.29
C ALA A 215 -8.90 -5.68 -7.11
N ILE A 216 -10.11 -6.04 -6.68
CA ILE A 216 -11.00 -6.96 -7.39
C ILE A 216 -11.42 -6.35 -8.74
N GLU A 217 -11.76 -5.06 -8.76
CA GLU A 217 -12.06 -4.33 -10.00
C GLU A 217 -10.88 -4.40 -10.98
N PHE A 218 -9.67 -4.11 -10.50
CA PHE A 218 -8.45 -4.18 -11.30
C PHE A 218 -8.19 -5.57 -11.86
N VAL A 219 -8.33 -6.62 -11.06
CA VAL A 219 -8.21 -8.03 -11.50
C VAL A 219 -9.25 -8.33 -12.56
N GLY A 220 -10.50 -7.89 -12.37
CA GLY A 220 -11.58 -8.05 -13.34
C GLY A 220 -11.26 -7.43 -14.71
N GLN A 221 -10.62 -6.26 -14.73
CA GLN A 221 -10.22 -5.54 -15.94
C GLN A 221 -9.00 -6.16 -16.65
N ASN A 222 -8.21 -7.01 -15.97
CA ASN A 222 -6.95 -7.53 -16.47
C ASN A 222 -6.93 -9.08 -16.59
N LYS A 223 -8.09 -9.74 -16.73
CA LYS A 223 -8.19 -11.21 -16.78
C LYS A 223 -7.42 -11.86 -17.92
N GLU A 224 -7.24 -11.16 -19.04
CA GLU A 224 -6.67 -11.69 -20.28
C GLU A 224 -5.13 -11.58 -20.33
N LYS A 225 -4.50 -11.00 -19.31
CA LYS A 225 -3.04 -10.87 -19.22
C LYS A 225 -2.57 -11.11 -17.78
N PRO A 226 -1.30 -11.47 -17.58
CA PRO A 226 -0.79 -11.63 -16.23
C PRO A 226 -0.88 -10.30 -15.46
N PHE A 227 -1.19 -10.38 -14.17
CA PHE A 227 -1.25 -9.20 -13.30
C PHE A 227 -0.46 -9.40 -12.01
N PHE A 228 0.04 -8.30 -11.49
CA PHE A 228 0.59 -8.17 -10.16
C PHE A 228 -0.25 -7.20 -9.34
N VAL A 229 -0.75 -7.65 -8.22
CA VAL A 229 -1.55 -6.86 -7.28
C VAL A 229 -0.87 -6.83 -5.93
N TYR A 230 -0.58 -5.62 -5.44
CA TYR A 230 -0.03 -5.36 -4.13
C TYR A 230 -1.09 -4.70 -3.26
N ILE A 231 -1.70 -5.47 -2.35
CA ILE A 231 -2.75 -5.02 -1.43
C ILE A 231 -2.13 -4.80 -0.06
N THR A 232 -2.20 -3.59 0.44
CA THR A 232 -1.50 -3.17 1.65
C THR A 232 -2.45 -2.50 2.65
N PRO A 233 -3.32 -3.27 3.31
CA PRO A 233 -4.20 -2.71 4.33
C PRO A 233 -3.37 -1.99 5.41
N SER A 234 -3.90 -0.86 5.91
CA SER A 234 -3.27 -0.13 7.01
C SER A 234 -3.51 -0.80 8.37
N MET A 235 -4.43 -1.77 8.42
CA MET A 235 -4.78 -2.51 9.64
C MET A 235 -3.96 -3.81 9.74
N PRO A 236 -3.66 -4.23 10.97
CA PRO A 236 -4.07 -3.71 12.27
C PRO A 236 -3.16 -2.65 12.92
N HIS A 237 -2.42 -1.82 12.15
CA HIS A 237 -1.66 -0.70 12.72
C HIS A 237 -2.57 0.29 13.45
N ILE A 238 -2.09 0.80 14.58
CA ILE A 238 -2.83 1.79 15.40
C ILE A 238 -2.83 3.19 14.76
N PRO A 239 -3.91 4.01 14.98
CA PRO A 239 -5.15 3.66 15.67
C PRO A 239 -5.98 2.68 14.84
N LEU A 240 -6.69 1.77 15.54
CA LEU A 240 -7.49 0.74 14.91
C LEU A 240 -8.80 1.33 14.37
N PHE A 241 -9.09 1.02 13.11
CA PHE A 241 -10.36 1.31 12.47
C PHE A 241 -10.95 0.02 11.90
N ALA A 242 -12.22 -0.19 12.09
CA ALA A 242 -12.96 -1.30 11.53
C ALA A 242 -14.32 -0.84 11.02
N SER A 243 -14.84 -1.47 9.98
CA SER A 243 -16.21 -1.26 9.55
C SER A 243 -17.18 -1.80 10.61
N GLU A 244 -18.39 -1.26 10.67
CA GLU A 244 -19.36 -1.54 11.73
C GLU A 244 -19.62 -3.03 11.95
N GLN A 245 -19.63 -3.83 10.90
CA GLN A 245 -19.84 -5.28 10.98
C GLN A 245 -18.70 -6.07 11.66
N PHE A 246 -17.56 -5.42 11.93
CA PHE A 246 -16.36 -6.01 12.57
C PHE A 246 -15.96 -5.29 13.87
N ARG A 247 -16.85 -4.50 14.43
CA ARG A 247 -16.68 -3.84 15.74
C ARG A 247 -17.23 -4.64 16.88
#